data_85cabd4105d8101aa7316365cee1a73f
#
_entry.id   85cabd4105d8101aa7316365cee1a73f
#
_cell.length_a   1.000
_cell.length_b   1.000
_cell.length_c   1.000
_cell.angle_alpha   90.00
_cell.angle_beta   90.00
_cell.angle_gamma   90.00
#
_symmetry.space_group_name_H-M   'P 1'
#
loop_
_entity.id
_entity.type
_entity.pdbx_description
1 polymer ?
#
loop_
_entity_poly.entity_id
_entity_poly.type
_entity_poly.pdbx_seq_one_letter_code
_entity_poly.pdbx_strand_id
1 'polypeptide(L)'
;MVENALVDWSRAQFALTAGYHWIFVPLTLGLAVIMATMETLYVIKKDEFWKQTAKFWMKLFAINFAVGIATGIILEFEFGTNWSNYSWFVGDIFGAPLAIEGMLAFFMEATFFAVMFFGWEKVSKKTHLLATWMTGIGASISAIWILIANSWMQNPVGMEFNPDTVRHEMVDFWALVLNPVAIVKFFHSVFSGWMTGAIFVIGVSSWYLLKKRETRFALASIRVAASVGIIGTVVLMLSGDGSGVLVAKYQPMKMAAAEGLEKGGECAPFSIVPGVEIPGMLSILATHDINGCVPGIEDILNGYTDHNGISYPSADEKIAKGKLALEAFKEYRTWKDTDSAKAAEARKVLDENVDYFGYGYIDSPEELVPNVPLVYWSFRLMVGLGCFLLALMVFVLWAEWKGKLTSMRWLQWVALWSIPLVYLAGQAGWIVAEVGRQPWVIQGLLPTKAAVSSVSVGAVQTTFFLFVVIFTLFLAAEIRIMLKAIKEGPKI
;
A
#
# COMPACT_ATOMS: atom_id res chain seq x y z
N MET A 1 24.92 11.14 -15.88
CA MET A 1 23.70 11.54 -16.63
C MET A 1 22.88 10.34 -17.11
N VAL A 2 23.49 9.35 -17.77
CA VAL A 2 22.74 8.16 -18.26
C VAL A 2 22.21 7.32 -17.09
N GLU A 3 22.99 7.14 -16.05
CA GLU A 3 22.64 6.37 -14.84
C GLU A 3 21.41 6.96 -14.11
N ASN A 4 21.36 8.28 -13.93
CA ASN A 4 20.20 8.94 -13.32
C ASN A 4 18.93 8.79 -14.17
N ALA A 5 19.04 8.89 -15.49
CA ALA A 5 17.91 8.69 -16.38
C ALA A 5 17.35 7.25 -16.32
N LEU A 6 18.21 6.23 -16.18
CA LEU A 6 17.76 4.85 -16.00
C LEU A 6 16.96 4.68 -14.71
N VAL A 7 17.45 5.23 -13.60
CA VAL A 7 16.77 5.22 -12.30
C VAL A 7 15.40 5.88 -12.39
N ASP A 8 15.34 7.08 -12.99
CA ASP A 8 14.10 7.85 -13.10
C ASP A 8 13.05 7.12 -13.94
N TRP A 9 13.43 6.55 -15.09
CA TRP A 9 12.51 5.80 -15.93
C TRP A 9 12.05 4.48 -15.27
N SER A 10 12.94 3.77 -14.57
CA SER A 10 12.58 2.56 -13.83
C SER A 10 11.61 2.87 -12.68
N ARG A 11 11.82 3.97 -11.95
CA ARG A 11 10.89 4.46 -10.92
C ARG A 11 9.55 4.85 -11.52
N ALA A 12 9.54 5.59 -12.64
CA ALA A 12 8.32 5.99 -13.32
C ALA A 12 7.51 4.78 -13.80
N GLN A 13 8.17 3.75 -14.34
CA GLN A 13 7.51 2.53 -14.78
C GLN A 13 6.89 1.77 -13.61
N PHE A 14 7.62 1.58 -12.52
CA PHE A 14 7.09 0.92 -11.33
C PHE A 14 5.91 1.70 -10.73
N ALA A 15 6.02 3.03 -10.64
CA ALA A 15 4.93 3.89 -10.16
C ALA A 15 3.69 3.79 -11.05
N LEU A 16 3.86 3.71 -12.37
CA LEU A 16 2.78 3.50 -13.33
C LEU A 16 2.08 2.16 -13.07
N THR A 17 2.84 1.07 -13.02
CA THR A 17 2.31 -0.29 -12.89
C THR A 17 1.63 -0.49 -11.54
N ALA A 18 2.29 -0.08 -10.44
CA ALA A 18 1.72 -0.15 -9.11
C ALA A 18 0.48 0.75 -8.96
N GLY A 19 0.49 1.95 -9.53
CA GLY A 19 -0.64 2.87 -9.52
C GLY A 19 -1.86 2.30 -10.25
N TYR A 20 -1.68 1.70 -11.43
CA TYR A 20 -2.76 1.02 -12.13
C TYR A 20 -3.26 -0.22 -11.37
N HIS A 21 -2.37 -1.07 -10.88
CA HIS A 21 -2.76 -2.25 -10.10
C HIS A 21 -3.57 -1.87 -8.87
N TRP A 22 -3.22 -0.79 -8.19
CA TRP A 22 -3.95 -0.29 -7.02
C TRP A 22 -5.32 0.35 -7.34
N ILE A 23 -5.72 0.48 -8.60
CA ILE A 23 -7.10 0.80 -8.96
C ILE A 23 -8.00 -0.43 -8.74
N PHE A 24 -7.51 -1.64 -9.03
CA PHE A 24 -8.30 -2.86 -9.03
C PHE A 24 -8.33 -3.57 -7.67
N VAL A 25 -7.21 -3.60 -6.97
CA VAL A 25 -7.05 -4.34 -5.70
C VAL A 25 -8.02 -3.85 -4.61
N PRO A 26 -8.12 -2.55 -4.29
CA PRO A 26 -9.02 -2.08 -3.24
C PRO A 26 -10.49 -2.39 -3.54
N LEU A 27 -10.90 -2.27 -4.79
CA LEU A 27 -12.26 -2.59 -5.20
C LEU A 27 -12.57 -4.08 -5.05
N THR A 28 -11.61 -4.96 -5.39
CA THR A 28 -11.71 -6.41 -5.17
C THR A 28 -11.93 -6.71 -3.68
N LEU A 29 -11.08 -6.20 -2.80
CA LEU A 29 -11.17 -6.44 -1.35
C LEU A 29 -12.51 -5.98 -0.76
N GLY A 30 -12.97 -4.79 -1.15
CA GLY A 30 -14.21 -4.22 -0.63
C GLY A 30 -15.45 -4.91 -1.18
N LEU A 31 -15.53 -5.15 -2.50
CA LEU A 31 -16.67 -5.85 -3.10
C LEU A 31 -16.79 -7.28 -2.58
N ALA A 32 -15.68 -8.00 -2.35
CA ALA A 32 -15.69 -9.36 -1.82
C ALA A 32 -16.46 -9.45 -0.51
N VAL A 33 -16.20 -8.57 0.45
CA VAL A 33 -16.88 -8.57 1.75
C VAL A 33 -18.33 -8.11 1.63
N ILE A 34 -18.62 -7.11 0.82
CA ILE A 34 -19.98 -6.59 0.64
C ILE A 34 -20.88 -7.65 -0.01
N MET A 35 -20.43 -8.31 -1.09
CA MET A 35 -21.21 -9.36 -1.75
C MET A 35 -21.36 -10.60 -0.89
N ALA A 36 -20.32 -11.00 -0.12
CA ALA A 36 -20.41 -12.10 0.82
C ALA A 36 -21.40 -11.81 1.95
N THR A 37 -21.45 -10.58 2.44
CA THR A 37 -22.46 -10.12 3.42
C THR A 37 -23.87 -10.21 2.82
N MET A 38 -24.08 -9.78 1.58
CA MET A 38 -25.38 -9.88 0.90
C MET A 38 -25.80 -11.35 0.68
N GLU A 39 -24.87 -12.23 0.31
CA GLU A 39 -25.15 -13.66 0.20
C GLU A 39 -25.43 -14.31 1.55
N THR A 40 -24.76 -13.86 2.62
CA THR A 40 -25.09 -14.29 3.99
C THR A 40 -26.53 -13.94 4.34
N LEU A 41 -27.00 -12.74 3.96
CA LEU A 41 -28.39 -12.34 4.14
C LEU A 41 -29.36 -13.23 3.33
N TYR A 42 -28.98 -13.65 2.11
CA TYR A 42 -29.73 -14.61 1.32
C TYR A 42 -29.89 -15.96 2.04
N VAL A 43 -28.80 -16.50 2.56
CA VAL A 43 -28.84 -17.82 3.23
C VAL A 43 -29.65 -17.77 4.52
N ILE A 44 -29.56 -16.67 5.30
CA ILE A 44 -30.25 -16.49 6.58
C ILE A 44 -31.75 -16.21 6.34
N LYS A 45 -32.07 -15.22 5.49
CA LYS A 45 -33.44 -14.77 5.27
C LYS A 45 -34.21 -15.60 4.26
N LYS A 46 -33.52 -16.42 3.47
CA LYS A 46 -34.09 -17.23 2.37
C LYS A 46 -34.85 -16.42 1.32
N ASP A 47 -34.51 -15.13 1.16
CA ASP A 47 -35.14 -14.20 0.22
C ASP A 47 -34.28 -14.10 -1.06
N GLU A 48 -34.88 -14.53 -2.20
CA GLU A 48 -34.23 -14.51 -3.52
C GLU A 48 -33.79 -13.09 -3.95
N PHE A 49 -34.38 -12.05 -3.39
CA PHE A 49 -33.94 -10.68 -3.59
C PHE A 49 -32.45 -10.50 -3.26
N TRP A 50 -31.98 -11.06 -2.13
CA TRP A 50 -30.58 -10.97 -1.74
C TRP A 50 -29.65 -11.79 -2.62
N LYS A 51 -30.14 -12.93 -3.16
CA LYS A 51 -29.40 -13.72 -4.16
C LYS A 51 -29.14 -12.90 -5.42
N GLN A 52 -30.16 -12.26 -5.97
CA GLN A 52 -30.02 -11.45 -7.18
C GLN A 52 -29.18 -10.21 -6.94
N THR A 53 -29.31 -9.61 -5.75
CA THR A 53 -28.46 -8.49 -5.34
C THR A 53 -26.99 -8.91 -5.28
N ALA A 54 -26.65 -10.03 -4.63
CA ALA A 54 -25.30 -10.55 -4.57
C ALA A 54 -24.75 -10.88 -5.97
N LYS A 55 -25.55 -11.55 -6.83
CA LYS A 55 -25.16 -11.87 -8.21
C LYS A 55 -24.79 -10.64 -9.04
N PHE A 56 -25.48 -9.52 -8.85
CA PHE A 56 -25.17 -8.29 -9.55
C PHE A 56 -23.78 -7.75 -9.14
N TRP A 57 -23.50 -7.68 -7.86
CA TRP A 57 -22.20 -7.21 -7.36
C TRP A 57 -21.06 -8.19 -7.67
N MET A 58 -21.33 -9.51 -7.66
CA MET A 58 -20.38 -10.55 -8.10
C MET A 58 -20.00 -10.39 -9.58
N LYS A 59 -20.94 -9.97 -10.44
CA LYS A 59 -20.63 -9.68 -11.85
C LYS A 59 -19.63 -8.54 -11.97
N LEU A 60 -19.81 -7.45 -11.21
CA LEU A 60 -18.86 -6.32 -11.20
C LEU A 60 -17.53 -6.70 -10.57
N PHE A 61 -17.56 -7.47 -9.48
CA PHE A 61 -16.35 -8.04 -8.87
C PHE A 61 -15.54 -8.86 -9.88
N ALA A 62 -16.17 -9.76 -10.62
CA ALA A 62 -15.47 -10.62 -11.59
C ALA A 62 -14.81 -9.82 -12.74
N ILE A 63 -15.44 -8.74 -13.21
CA ILE A 63 -14.86 -7.84 -14.22
C ILE A 63 -13.58 -7.19 -13.69
N ASN A 64 -13.65 -6.61 -12.48
CA ASN A 64 -12.53 -5.95 -11.83
C ASN A 64 -11.39 -6.93 -11.50
N PHE A 65 -11.75 -8.10 -10.97
CA PHE A 65 -10.82 -9.15 -10.55
C PHE A 65 -9.95 -9.64 -11.72
N ALA A 66 -10.56 -9.86 -12.90
CA ALA A 66 -9.81 -10.31 -14.09
C ALA A 66 -8.72 -9.32 -14.51
N VAL A 67 -9.02 -8.01 -14.47
CA VAL A 67 -8.04 -6.96 -14.80
C VAL A 67 -6.99 -6.83 -13.68
N GLY A 68 -7.42 -6.96 -12.42
CA GLY A 68 -6.53 -6.94 -11.26
C GLY A 68 -5.44 -8.02 -11.33
N ILE A 69 -5.81 -9.27 -11.68
CA ILE A 69 -4.84 -10.35 -11.89
C ILE A 69 -3.84 -10.00 -13.00
N ALA A 70 -4.32 -9.54 -14.16
CA ALA A 70 -3.45 -9.23 -15.28
C ALA A 70 -2.40 -8.16 -14.95
N THR A 71 -2.81 -7.10 -14.23
CA THR A 71 -1.89 -6.03 -13.81
C THR A 71 -0.95 -6.47 -12.70
N GLY A 72 -1.38 -7.35 -11.79
CA GLY A 72 -0.54 -7.91 -10.73
C GLY A 72 0.60 -8.76 -11.26
N ILE A 73 0.31 -9.67 -12.22
CA ILE A 73 1.33 -10.50 -12.86
C ILE A 73 2.40 -9.64 -13.54
N ILE A 74 2.01 -8.56 -14.23
CA ILE A 74 2.96 -7.65 -14.87
C ILE A 74 3.85 -6.97 -13.82
N LEU A 75 3.27 -6.52 -12.70
CA LEU A 75 4.01 -5.88 -11.61
C LEU A 75 5.07 -6.81 -11.01
N GLU A 76 4.76 -8.11 -10.83
CA GLU A 76 5.72 -9.08 -10.35
C GLU A 76 6.88 -9.30 -11.32
N PHE A 77 6.64 -9.32 -12.62
CA PHE A 77 7.71 -9.43 -13.61
C PHE A 77 8.68 -8.24 -13.60
N GLU A 78 8.26 -7.07 -13.18
CA GLU A 78 9.15 -5.91 -13.08
C GLU A 78 10.30 -6.10 -12.07
N PHE A 79 10.12 -6.92 -11.03
CA PHE A 79 11.20 -7.24 -10.09
C PHE A 79 12.36 -7.97 -10.76
N GLY A 80 12.08 -8.82 -11.76
CA GLY A 80 13.11 -9.51 -12.53
C GLY A 80 13.68 -8.68 -13.69
N THR A 81 12.91 -7.76 -14.26
CA THR A 81 13.32 -6.97 -15.43
C THR A 81 14.01 -5.68 -15.06
N ASN A 82 13.35 -4.79 -14.33
CA ASN A 82 13.84 -3.44 -14.03
C ASN A 82 14.59 -3.36 -12.69
N TRP A 83 14.36 -4.31 -11.78
CA TRP A 83 14.84 -4.30 -10.41
C TRP A 83 15.61 -5.57 -10.04
N SER A 84 16.39 -6.14 -10.99
CA SER A 84 17.11 -7.39 -10.77
C SER A 84 18.15 -7.31 -9.66
N ASN A 85 18.83 -6.16 -9.49
CA ASN A 85 19.78 -5.98 -8.39
C ASN A 85 19.06 -5.99 -7.03
N TYR A 86 17.86 -5.37 -6.94
CA TYR A 86 17.02 -5.50 -5.77
C TYR A 86 16.64 -6.96 -5.51
N SER A 87 16.13 -7.65 -6.54
CA SER A 87 15.70 -9.06 -6.41
C SER A 87 16.84 -9.99 -5.97
N TRP A 88 18.05 -9.73 -6.44
CA TRP A 88 19.25 -10.44 -5.99
C TRP A 88 19.58 -10.13 -4.52
N PHE A 89 19.56 -8.86 -4.16
CA PHE A 89 19.95 -8.38 -2.83
C PHE A 89 19.03 -8.88 -1.71
N VAL A 90 17.73 -9.03 -1.99
CA VAL A 90 16.74 -9.49 -0.99
C VAL A 90 16.55 -11.00 -0.99
N GLY A 91 16.89 -11.71 -2.07
CA GLY A 91 16.88 -13.16 -2.18
C GLY A 91 15.60 -13.83 -1.65
N ASP A 92 15.77 -14.67 -0.65
CA ASP A 92 14.71 -15.46 -0.01
C ASP A 92 13.77 -14.64 0.88
N ILE A 93 14.22 -13.48 1.39
CA ILE A 93 13.41 -12.60 2.24
C ILE A 93 12.17 -12.08 1.48
N PHE A 94 12.32 -11.77 0.21
CA PHE A 94 11.22 -11.35 -0.66
C PHE A 94 10.59 -12.54 -1.39
N GLY A 95 11.40 -13.49 -1.82
CA GLY A 95 10.94 -14.65 -2.58
C GLY A 95 10.05 -15.60 -1.80
N ALA A 96 10.29 -15.82 -0.50
CA ALA A 96 9.46 -16.70 0.32
C ALA A 96 8.02 -16.17 0.49
N PRO A 97 7.76 -14.91 0.87
CA PRO A 97 6.40 -14.35 0.89
C PRO A 97 5.68 -14.46 -0.46
N LEU A 98 6.34 -14.12 -1.57
CA LEU A 98 5.74 -14.20 -2.92
C LEU A 98 5.41 -15.64 -3.32
N ALA A 99 6.29 -16.60 -3.01
CA ALA A 99 6.04 -18.01 -3.30
C ALA A 99 4.84 -18.54 -2.50
N ILE A 100 4.72 -18.17 -1.23
CA ILE A 100 3.58 -18.57 -0.39
C ILE A 100 2.30 -17.89 -0.89
N GLU A 101 2.35 -16.62 -1.29
CA GLU A 101 1.24 -15.92 -1.92
C GLU A 101 0.73 -16.68 -3.14
N GLY A 102 1.61 -16.97 -4.09
CA GLY A 102 1.25 -17.68 -5.32
C GLY A 102 0.67 -19.07 -5.06
N MET A 103 1.32 -19.87 -4.20
CA MET A 103 0.89 -21.23 -3.91
C MET A 103 -0.38 -21.31 -3.05
N LEU A 104 -0.50 -20.49 -2.02
CA LEU A 104 -1.60 -20.58 -1.07
C LEU A 104 -2.76 -19.66 -1.43
N ALA A 105 -2.47 -18.35 -1.56
CA ALA A 105 -3.53 -17.36 -1.72
C ALA A 105 -4.15 -17.41 -3.12
N PHE A 106 -3.34 -17.34 -4.17
CA PHE A 106 -3.82 -17.31 -5.55
C PHE A 106 -4.56 -18.59 -5.96
N PHE A 107 -4.04 -19.78 -5.62
CA PHE A 107 -4.76 -21.03 -5.91
C PHE A 107 -6.06 -21.17 -5.12
N MET A 108 -6.08 -20.73 -3.86
CA MET A 108 -7.30 -20.71 -3.05
C MET A 108 -8.32 -19.74 -3.67
N GLU A 109 -7.90 -18.54 -3.99
CA GLU A 109 -8.75 -17.50 -4.57
C GLU A 109 -9.33 -17.95 -5.92
N ALA A 110 -8.51 -18.44 -6.84
CA ALA A 110 -8.94 -18.92 -8.15
C ALA A 110 -9.92 -20.10 -8.06
N THR A 111 -9.67 -21.05 -7.14
CA THR A 111 -10.54 -22.22 -6.93
C THR A 111 -11.90 -21.80 -6.40
N PHE A 112 -11.95 -21.00 -5.35
CA PHE A 112 -13.21 -20.57 -4.77
C PHE A 112 -13.94 -19.54 -5.62
N PHE A 113 -13.23 -18.70 -6.37
CA PHE A 113 -13.82 -17.83 -7.39
C PHE A 113 -14.61 -18.64 -8.44
N ALA A 114 -14.05 -19.74 -8.94
CA ALA A 114 -14.75 -20.58 -9.91
C ALA A 114 -16.04 -21.18 -9.31
N VAL A 115 -16.02 -21.64 -8.05
CA VAL A 115 -17.21 -22.13 -7.36
C VAL A 115 -18.22 -21.02 -7.12
N MET A 116 -17.78 -19.84 -6.66
CA MET A 116 -18.60 -18.66 -6.41
C MET A 116 -19.31 -18.19 -7.70
N PHE A 117 -18.60 -18.16 -8.82
CA PHE A 117 -19.18 -17.62 -10.07
C PHE A 117 -20.07 -18.62 -10.80
N PHE A 118 -19.65 -19.90 -10.86
CA PHE A 118 -20.32 -20.95 -11.64
C PHE A 118 -21.13 -21.94 -10.81
N GLY A 119 -21.10 -21.85 -9.48
CA GLY A 119 -21.64 -22.85 -8.57
C GLY A 119 -23.09 -22.67 -8.14
N TRP A 120 -23.75 -21.56 -8.46
CA TRP A 120 -25.08 -21.19 -7.94
C TRP A 120 -26.14 -22.28 -7.97
N GLU A 121 -26.16 -23.08 -9.03
CA GLU A 121 -27.13 -24.18 -9.21
C GLU A 121 -26.48 -25.57 -9.10
N LYS A 122 -25.17 -25.62 -8.77
CA LYS A 122 -24.38 -26.87 -8.75
C LYS A 122 -24.01 -27.32 -7.33
N VAL A 123 -23.95 -26.40 -6.38
CA VAL A 123 -23.56 -26.69 -5.00
C VAL A 123 -24.65 -26.21 -4.02
N SER A 124 -24.59 -26.70 -2.77
CA SER A 124 -25.52 -26.23 -1.75
C SER A 124 -25.34 -24.74 -1.44
N LYS A 125 -26.41 -24.05 -0.99
CA LYS A 125 -26.37 -22.64 -0.59
C LYS A 125 -25.26 -22.33 0.42
N LYS A 126 -25.01 -23.25 1.37
CA LYS A 126 -23.95 -23.09 2.39
C LYS A 126 -22.56 -23.24 1.79
N THR A 127 -22.38 -24.22 0.88
CA THR A 127 -21.10 -24.41 0.18
C THR A 127 -20.80 -23.23 -0.73
N HIS A 128 -21.81 -22.68 -1.41
CA HIS A 128 -21.64 -21.49 -2.24
C HIS A 128 -21.23 -20.27 -1.40
N LEU A 129 -21.93 -20.02 -0.29
CA LEU A 129 -21.59 -18.95 0.65
C LEU A 129 -20.17 -19.10 1.20
N LEU A 130 -19.76 -20.33 1.55
CA LEU A 130 -18.39 -20.61 1.96
C LEU A 130 -17.40 -20.21 0.86
N ALA A 131 -17.67 -20.59 -0.38
CA ALA A 131 -16.80 -20.24 -1.51
C ALA A 131 -16.68 -18.70 -1.70
N THR A 132 -17.80 -17.98 -1.53
CA THR A 132 -17.78 -16.51 -1.61
C THR A 132 -16.93 -15.87 -0.52
N TRP A 133 -17.06 -16.32 0.73
CA TRP A 133 -16.20 -15.86 1.83
C TRP A 133 -14.73 -16.25 1.62
N MET A 134 -14.46 -17.49 1.16
CA MET A 134 -13.10 -17.95 0.90
C MET A 134 -12.43 -17.20 -0.23
N THR A 135 -13.16 -16.74 -1.25
CA THR A 135 -12.62 -15.84 -2.28
C THR A 135 -12.16 -14.51 -1.66
N GLY A 136 -12.95 -13.89 -0.79
CA GLY A 136 -12.57 -12.63 -0.12
C GLY A 136 -11.44 -12.81 0.91
N ILE A 137 -11.42 -13.94 1.62
CA ILE A 137 -10.33 -14.29 2.54
C ILE A 137 -9.06 -14.55 1.75
N GLY A 138 -9.13 -15.25 0.60
CA GLY A 138 -8.00 -15.48 -0.29
C GLY A 138 -7.34 -14.19 -0.74
N ALA A 139 -8.13 -13.24 -1.23
CA ALA A 139 -7.65 -11.91 -1.60
C ALA A 139 -6.98 -11.18 -0.42
N SER A 140 -7.53 -11.33 0.79
CA SER A 140 -6.92 -10.74 1.99
C SER A 140 -5.63 -11.43 2.41
N ILE A 141 -5.52 -12.76 2.24
CA ILE A 141 -4.29 -13.53 2.49
C ILE A 141 -3.21 -13.18 1.46
N SER A 142 -3.57 -12.99 0.19
CA SER A 142 -2.65 -12.45 -0.83
C SER A 142 -2.09 -11.10 -0.37
N ALA A 143 -2.95 -10.20 0.08
CA ALA A 143 -2.53 -8.90 0.61
C ALA A 143 -1.59 -9.02 1.82
N ILE A 144 -1.73 -10.02 2.71
CA ILE A 144 -0.80 -10.24 3.83
C ILE A 144 0.63 -10.43 3.30
N TRP A 145 0.82 -11.37 2.37
CA TRP A 145 2.15 -11.76 1.94
C TRP A 145 2.90 -10.65 1.21
N ILE A 146 2.23 -9.94 0.30
CA ILE A 146 2.87 -8.81 -0.40
C ILE A 146 3.12 -7.63 0.55
N LEU A 147 2.26 -7.42 1.55
CA LEU A 147 2.47 -6.36 2.54
C LEU A 147 3.56 -6.71 3.56
N ILE A 148 3.78 -7.99 3.89
CA ILE A 148 4.95 -8.42 4.65
C ILE A 148 6.23 -8.04 3.91
N ALA A 149 6.34 -8.40 2.63
CA ALA A 149 7.49 -8.06 1.80
C ALA A 149 7.70 -6.53 1.69
N ASN A 150 6.64 -5.77 1.42
CA ASN A 150 6.71 -4.30 1.34
C ASN A 150 7.05 -3.65 2.69
N SER A 151 6.57 -4.21 3.80
CA SER A 151 6.85 -3.69 5.14
C SER A 151 8.28 -3.96 5.58
N TRP A 152 8.85 -5.09 5.18
CA TRP A 152 10.26 -5.36 5.38
C TRP A 152 11.15 -4.32 4.69
N MET A 153 10.79 -3.87 3.49
CA MET A 153 11.52 -2.79 2.81
C MET A 153 11.50 -1.47 3.61
N GLN A 154 10.52 -1.28 4.48
CA GLN A 154 10.38 -0.06 5.31
C GLN A 154 10.98 -0.20 6.70
N ASN A 155 11.01 -1.41 7.25
CA ASN A 155 11.63 -1.78 8.51
C ASN A 155 12.28 -3.15 8.35
N PRO A 156 13.51 -3.24 7.84
CA PRO A 156 14.20 -4.50 7.60
C PRO A 156 14.59 -5.17 8.90
N VAL A 157 14.09 -6.40 9.11
CA VAL A 157 14.30 -7.22 10.31
C VAL A 157 14.44 -8.70 9.92
N GLY A 158 15.03 -9.50 10.81
CA GLY A 158 15.12 -10.97 10.65
C GLY A 158 16.07 -11.42 9.54
N MET A 159 17.12 -10.63 9.26
CA MET A 159 18.08 -10.90 8.19
C MET A 159 19.52 -10.63 8.68
N GLU A 160 20.48 -11.21 7.97
CA GLU A 160 21.91 -10.93 8.10
C GLU A 160 22.51 -10.69 6.72
N PHE A 161 23.49 -9.77 6.63
CA PHE A 161 24.21 -9.53 5.40
C PHE A 161 25.30 -10.58 5.19
N ASN A 162 25.23 -11.30 4.07
CA ASN A 162 26.25 -12.25 3.67
C ASN A 162 27.15 -11.62 2.58
N PRO A 163 28.42 -11.27 2.90
CA PRO A 163 29.32 -10.62 1.95
C PRO A 163 29.85 -11.59 0.87
N ASP A 164 29.72 -12.91 1.04
CA ASP A 164 30.10 -13.87 0.00
C ASP A 164 29.09 -13.93 -1.13
N THR A 165 27.82 -13.87 -0.79
CA THR A 165 26.70 -13.88 -1.75
C THR A 165 26.26 -12.47 -2.17
N VAL A 166 26.71 -11.43 -1.45
CA VAL A 166 26.34 -10.02 -1.66
C VAL A 166 24.84 -9.80 -1.54
N ARG A 167 24.24 -10.41 -0.53
CA ARG A 167 22.80 -10.26 -0.28
C ARG A 167 22.48 -10.39 1.20
N HIS A 168 21.31 -9.93 1.58
CA HIS A 168 20.72 -10.25 2.88
C HIS A 168 20.06 -11.62 2.80
N GLU A 169 20.34 -12.44 3.80
CA GLU A 169 19.78 -13.79 3.95
C GLU A 169 18.85 -13.82 5.14
N MET A 170 17.73 -14.52 5.01
CA MET A 170 16.73 -14.61 6.06
C MET A 170 17.23 -15.53 7.18
N VAL A 171 17.31 -15.00 8.41
CA VAL A 171 17.68 -15.77 9.60
C VAL A 171 16.52 -15.99 10.56
N ASP A 172 15.50 -15.12 10.51
CA ASP A 172 14.29 -15.26 11.33
C ASP A 172 13.02 -14.94 10.52
N PHE A 173 12.36 -16.00 10.05
CA PHE A 173 11.11 -15.91 9.32
C PHE A 173 9.98 -15.27 10.15
N TRP A 174 9.93 -15.56 11.46
CA TRP A 174 8.86 -15.03 12.29
C TRP A 174 9.03 -13.55 12.59
N ALA A 175 10.28 -13.06 12.72
CA ALA A 175 10.54 -11.63 12.82
C ALA A 175 10.06 -10.88 11.56
N LEU A 176 10.20 -11.51 10.38
CA LEU A 176 9.69 -10.97 9.12
C LEU A 176 8.15 -10.92 9.13
N VAL A 177 7.48 -12.04 9.42
CA VAL A 177 6.02 -12.17 9.37
C VAL A 177 5.32 -11.32 10.44
N LEU A 178 5.87 -11.28 11.64
CA LEU A 178 5.33 -10.53 12.77
C LEU A 178 5.88 -9.09 12.87
N ASN A 179 6.50 -8.59 11.82
CA ASN A 179 6.96 -7.21 11.75
C ASN A 179 5.78 -6.27 12.08
N PRO A 180 5.90 -5.40 13.09
CA PRO A 180 4.79 -4.52 13.49
C PRO A 180 4.32 -3.61 12.36
N VAL A 181 5.24 -3.20 11.47
CA VAL A 181 4.88 -2.42 10.27
C VAL A 181 3.99 -3.24 9.33
N ALA A 182 4.24 -4.54 9.18
CA ALA A 182 3.42 -5.42 8.33
C ALA A 182 2.01 -5.58 8.89
N ILE A 183 1.88 -5.78 10.20
CA ILE A 183 0.58 -5.93 10.87
C ILE A 183 -0.28 -4.68 10.68
N VAL A 184 0.26 -3.51 11.02
CA VAL A 184 -0.46 -2.25 10.92
C VAL A 184 -0.80 -1.92 9.46
N LYS A 185 0.15 -2.13 8.54
CA LYS A 185 -0.03 -1.88 7.11
C LYS A 185 -1.07 -2.79 6.49
N PHE A 186 -1.15 -4.06 6.93
CA PHE A 186 -2.19 -4.98 6.49
C PHE A 186 -3.59 -4.42 6.82
N PHE A 187 -3.83 -4.06 8.07
CA PHE A 187 -5.11 -3.48 8.46
C PHE A 187 -5.40 -2.19 7.70
N HIS A 188 -4.43 -1.29 7.59
CA HIS A 188 -4.59 -0.04 6.88
C HIS A 188 -4.95 -0.25 5.40
N SER A 189 -4.21 -1.10 4.70
CA SER A 189 -4.39 -1.32 3.26
C SER A 189 -5.67 -2.12 2.94
N VAL A 190 -5.95 -3.20 3.67
CA VAL A 190 -7.14 -4.04 3.42
C VAL A 190 -8.42 -3.27 3.74
N PHE A 191 -8.45 -2.55 4.85
CA PHE A 191 -9.65 -1.79 5.23
C PHE A 191 -9.84 -0.51 4.41
N SER A 192 -8.79 0.04 3.79
CA SER A 192 -8.93 1.04 2.74
C SER A 192 -9.68 0.46 1.51
N GLY A 193 -9.45 -0.81 1.21
CA GLY A 193 -10.23 -1.55 0.21
C GLY A 193 -11.71 -1.68 0.58
N TRP A 194 -12.04 -1.96 1.86
CA TRP A 194 -13.44 -2.00 2.31
C TRP A 194 -14.14 -0.64 2.12
N MET A 195 -13.44 0.45 2.45
CA MET A 195 -13.94 1.82 2.19
C MET A 195 -14.14 2.05 0.70
N THR A 196 -13.19 1.63 -0.15
CA THR A 196 -13.27 1.78 -1.60
C THR A 196 -14.48 1.04 -2.18
N GLY A 197 -14.67 -0.23 -1.82
CA GLY A 197 -15.83 -1.01 -2.24
C GLY A 197 -17.15 -0.41 -1.75
N ALA A 198 -17.19 0.08 -0.51
CA ALA A 198 -18.38 0.72 0.06
C ALA A 198 -18.76 1.99 -0.72
N ILE A 199 -17.82 2.89 -0.96
CA ILE A 199 -18.06 4.12 -1.74
C ILE A 199 -18.47 3.80 -3.17
N PHE A 200 -17.84 2.80 -3.80
CA PHE A 200 -18.23 2.36 -5.14
C PHE A 200 -19.70 1.86 -5.18
N VAL A 201 -20.08 0.99 -4.23
CA VAL A 201 -21.46 0.46 -4.14
C VAL A 201 -22.45 1.58 -3.84
N ILE A 202 -22.14 2.48 -2.91
CA ILE A 202 -22.98 3.63 -2.56
C ILE A 202 -23.15 4.56 -3.77
N GLY A 203 -22.07 4.85 -4.50
CA GLY A 203 -22.10 5.72 -5.68
C GLY A 203 -22.93 5.14 -6.81
N VAL A 204 -22.71 3.87 -7.17
CA VAL A 204 -23.50 3.17 -8.20
C VAL A 204 -24.98 3.08 -7.80
N SER A 205 -25.25 2.73 -6.54
CA SER A 205 -26.64 2.68 -6.03
C SER A 205 -27.30 4.06 -6.03
N SER A 206 -26.56 5.12 -5.73
CA SER A 206 -27.04 6.51 -5.82
C SER A 206 -27.38 6.90 -7.26
N TRP A 207 -26.63 6.39 -8.25
CA TRP A 207 -27.00 6.58 -9.66
C TRP A 207 -28.37 5.94 -9.99
N TYR A 208 -28.67 4.74 -9.48
CA TYR A 208 -30.00 4.13 -9.63
C TYR A 208 -31.10 4.98 -9.00
N LEU A 209 -30.87 5.55 -7.80
CA LEU A 209 -31.83 6.47 -7.14
C LEU A 209 -32.05 7.74 -7.97
N LEU A 210 -30.99 8.36 -8.51
CA LEU A 210 -31.07 9.53 -9.39
C LEU A 210 -31.90 9.24 -10.65
N LYS A 211 -31.80 8.03 -11.19
CA LYS A 211 -32.57 7.55 -12.35
C LYS A 211 -33.96 7.02 -11.99
N LYS A 212 -34.31 6.98 -10.70
CA LYS A 212 -35.56 6.40 -10.17
C LYS A 212 -35.77 4.95 -10.61
N ARG A 213 -34.69 4.18 -10.68
CA ARG A 213 -34.67 2.75 -11.08
C ARG A 213 -34.20 1.91 -9.89
N GLU A 214 -34.70 0.68 -9.78
CA GLU A 214 -34.22 -0.33 -8.83
C GLU A 214 -34.09 0.20 -7.39
N THR A 215 -35.05 1.01 -6.92
CA THR A 215 -34.94 1.73 -5.65
C THR A 215 -34.75 0.80 -4.45
N ARG A 216 -35.47 -0.37 -4.40
CA ARG A 216 -35.31 -1.36 -3.34
C ARG A 216 -33.89 -1.93 -3.31
N PHE A 217 -33.35 -2.28 -4.47
CA PHE A 217 -31.98 -2.78 -4.64
C PHE A 217 -30.95 -1.73 -4.21
N ALA A 218 -31.12 -0.49 -4.65
CA ALA A 218 -30.19 0.60 -4.35
C ALA A 218 -30.14 0.88 -2.84
N LEU A 219 -31.28 1.01 -2.17
CA LEU A 219 -31.31 1.26 -0.73
C LEU A 219 -30.75 0.09 0.07
N ALA A 220 -31.06 -1.16 -0.30
CA ALA A 220 -30.53 -2.35 0.36
C ALA A 220 -29.01 -2.46 0.19
N SER A 221 -28.50 -2.17 -1.00
CA SER A 221 -27.06 -2.15 -1.30
C SER A 221 -26.34 -1.04 -0.52
N ILE A 222 -26.90 0.18 -0.45
CA ILE A 222 -26.35 1.29 0.30
C ILE A 222 -26.27 0.92 1.80
N ARG A 223 -27.31 0.32 2.37
CA ARG A 223 -27.33 -0.05 3.80
C ARG A 223 -26.20 -1.00 4.13
N VAL A 224 -26.03 -2.08 3.34
CA VAL A 224 -24.95 -3.05 3.56
C VAL A 224 -23.59 -2.40 3.35
N ALA A 225 -23.39 -1.70 2.23
CA ALA A 225 -22.11 -1.10 1.88
C ALA A 225 -21.69 -0.01 2.88
N ALA A 226 -22.60 0.89 3.29
CA ALA A 226 -22.28 1.91 4.27
C ALA A 226 -21.93 1.31 5.65
N SER A 227 -22.62 0.24 6.07
CA SER A 227 -22.31 -0.43 7.33
C SER A 227 -20.92 -1.07 7.29
N VAL A 228 -20.58 -1.82 6.22
CA VAL A 228 -19.26 -2.40 6.02
C VAL A 228 -18.19 -1.33 5.91
N GLY A 229 -18.47 -0.27 5.14
CA GLY A 229 -17.52 0.83 4.92
C GLY A 229 -17.22 1.62 6.21
N ILE A 230 -18.21 1.91 7.04
CA ILE A 230 -18.01 2.61 8.32
C ILE A 230 -17.15 1.76 9.26
N ILE A 231 -17.44 0.46 9.40
CA ILE A 231 -16.63 -0.46 10.21
C ILE A 231 -15.20 -0.49 9.68
N GLY A 232 -15.04 -0.66 8.36
CA GLY A 232 -13.75 -0.67 7.72
C GLY A 232 -12.97 0.63 7.93
N THR A 233 -13.63 1.78 7.80
CA THR A 233 -12.96 3.07 7.95
C THR A 233 -12.54 3.35 9.40
N VAL A 234 -13.30 2.88 10.39
CA VAL A 234 -12.87 2.98 11.80
C VAL A 234 -11.58 2.18 12.02
N VAL A 235 -11.50 0.94 11.52
CA VAL A 235 -10.27 0.14 11.60
C VAL A 235 -9.11 0.79 10.81
N LEU A 236 -9.43 1.36 9.64
CA LEU A 236 -8.48 2.12 8.82
C LEU A 236 -7.88 3.30 9.60
N MET A 237 -8.69 4.06 10.34
CA MET A 237 -8.21 5.20 11.14
C MET A 237 -7.34 4.74 12.30
N LEU A 238 -7.75 3.70 13.05
CA LEU A 238 -6.97 3.14 14.15
C LEU A 238 -5.61 2.60 13.68
N SER A 239 -5.60 1.90 12.54
CA SER A 239 -4.35 1.43 11.94
C SER A 239 -3.52 2.57 11.34
N GLY A 240 -4.15 3.65 10.91
CA GLY A 240 -3.49 4.87 10.46
C GLY A 240 -2.69 5.55 11.58
N ASP A 241 -3.29 5.66 12.76
CA ASP A 241 -2.62 6.13 13.98
C ASP A 241 -1.40 5.27 14.32
N GLY A 242 -1.56 3.95 14.42
CA GLY A 242 -0.45 3.03 14.63
C GLY A 242 0.63 3.12 13.54
N SER A 243 0.25 3.38 12.28
CA SER A 243 1.21 3.60 11.20
C SER A 243 2.02 4.88 11.40
N GLY A 244 1.39 5.96 11.88
CA GLY A 244 2.05 7.21 12.23
C GLY A 244 3.17 7.00 13.26
N VAL A 245 2.86 6.30 14.36
CA VAL A 245 3.85 5.98 15.41
C VAL A 245 5.01 5.15 14.86
N LEU A 246 4.73 4.14 14.04
CA LEU A 246 5.79 3.29 13.47
C LEU A 246 6.63 4.03 12.42
N VAL A 247 6.04 4.94 11.65
CA VAL A 247 6.77 5.79 10.71
C VAL A 247 7.67 6.76 11.46
N ALA A 248 7.19 7.40 12.53
CA ALA A 248 8.03 8.25 13.38
C ALA A 248 9.23 7.49 13.94
N LYS A 249 9.03 6.25 14.38
CA LYS A 249 10.06 5.41 14.97
C LYS A 249 11.09 4.89 13.96
N TYR A 250 10.65 4.35 12.82
CA TYR A 250 11.53 3.63 11.88
C TYR A 250 11.93 4.46 10.66
N GLN A 251 11.17 5.48 10.32
CA GLN A 251 11.37 6.32 9.14
C GLN A 251 11.17 7.81 9.46
N PRO A 252 11.96 8.38 10.40
CA PRO A 252 11.76 9.75 10.87
C PRO A 252 11.81 10.79 9.74
N MET A 253 12.66 10.63 8.73
CA MET A 253 12.72 11.52 7.56
C MET A 253 11.39 11.52 6.78
N LYS A 254 10.72 10.36 6.65
CA LYS A 254 9.38 10.27 6.05
C LYS A 254 8.35 11.04 6.87
N MET A 255 8.40 10.91 8.20
CA MET A 255 7.50 11.66 9.08
C MET A 255 7.73 13.17 8.95
N ALA A 256 8.97 13.61 9.02
CA ALA A 256 9.33 15.01 8.85
C ALA A 256 8.87 15.56 7.49
N ALA A 257 9.06 14.81 6.40
CA ALA A 257 8.60 15.20 5.07
C ALA A 257 7.07 15.24 4.95
N ALA A 258 6.35 14.25 5.53
CA ALA A 258 4.90 14.20 5.51
C ALA A 258 4.28 15.35 6.31
N GLU A 259 4.95 15.81 7.35
CA GLU A 259 4.52 16.95 8.17
C GLU A 259 5.08 18.30 7.71
N GLY A 260 6.06 18.30 6.79
CA GLY A 260 6.77 19.52 6.38
C GLY A 260 7.55 20.15 7.52
N LEU A 261 8.09 19.30 8.42
CA LEU A 261 8.74 19.70 9.64
C LEU A 261 10.24 19.93 9.39
N GLU A 262 10.65 21.19 9.23
CA GLU A 262 12.07 21.56 9.03
C GLU A 262 12.89 21.33 10.30
N LYS A 263 12.39 21.85 11.43
CA LYS A 263 12.98 21.68 12.77
C LYS A 263 11.94 21.08 13.69
N GLY A 264 12.33 20.06 14.40
CA GLY A 264 11.47 19.35 15.33
C GLY A 264 11.82 19.61 16.80
N GLY A 265 11.45 18.68 17.64
CA GLY A 265 11.68 18.73 19.08
C GLY A 265 10.53 18.15 19.88
N GLU A 266 10.48 18.48 21.17
CA GLU A 266 9.37 18.22 22.05
C GLU A 266 8.18 19.15 21.70
N CYS A 267 6.96 18.68 21.98
CA CYS A 267 5.73 19.43 21.69
C CYS A 267 5.61 19.87 20.21
N ALA A 268 6.07 19.04 19.27
CA ALA A 268 6.06 19.35 17.85
C ALA A 268 4.64 19.67 17.37
N PRO A 269 4.44 20.75 16.60
CA PRO A 269 3.12 21.12 16.10
C PRO A 269 2.69 20.25 14.93
N PHE A 270 1.40 19.97 14.84
CA PHE A 270 0.78 19.38 13.66
C PHE A 270 0.32 20.47 12.71
N SER A 271 0.81 20.47 11.49
CA SER A 271 0.41 21.44 10.47
C SER A 271 -0.81 20.90 9.70
N ILE A 272 -1.96 21.55 9.80
CA ILE A 272 -3.16 21.20 9.00
C ILE A 272 -2.95 21.63 7.55
N VAL A 273 -2.57 22.88 7.37
CA VAL A 273 -2.13 23.49 6.12
C VAL A 273 -1.02 24.52 6.47
N PRO A 274 -0.18 24.95 5.53
CA PRO A 274 0.85 25.93 5.82
C PRO A 274 0.32 27.15 6.56
N GLY A 275 0.89 27.43 7.73
CA GLY A 275 0.50 28.55 8.59
C GLY A 275 -0.67 28.28 9.57
N VAL A 276 -1.26 27.07 9.57
CA VAL A 276 -2.29 26.67 10.53
C VAL A 276 -1.83 25.42 11.29
N GLU A 277 -1.35 25.61 12.51
CA GLU A 277 -0.72 24.58 13.32
C GLU A 277 -1.45 24.35 14.64
N ILE A 278 -1.46 23.10 15.08
CA ILE A 278 -1.96 22.71 16.42
C ILE A 278 -0.74 22.35 17.27
N PRO A 279 -0.39 23.16 18.30
CA PRO A 279 0.79 22.91 19.13
C PRO A 279 0.71 21.55 19.83
N GLY A 280 1.84 20.81 19.86
CA GLY A 280 1.99 19.51 20.54
C GLY A 280 1.23 18.35 19.92
N MET A 281 0.39 18.59 18.93
CA MET A 281 -0.47 17.55 18.35
C MET A 281 0.34 16.53 17.55
N LEU A 282 1.43 16.94 16.87
CA LEU A 282 2.28 16.01 16.14
C LEU A 282 3.01 15.07 17.09
N SER A 283 3.53 15.57 18.22
CA SER A 283 4.13 14.71 19.25
C SER A 283 3.15 13.67 19.76
N ILE A 284 1.89 14.05 20.03
CA ILE A 284 0.85 13.10 20.45
C ILE A 284 0.60 12.04 19.36
N LEU A 285 0.45 12.45 18.11
CA LEU A 285 0.16 11.53 16.99
C LEU A 285 1.34 10.61 16.64
N ALA A 286 2.57 11.08 16.83
CA ALA A 286 3.77 10.35 16.45
C ALA A 286 4.32 9.46 17.57
N THR A 287 4.06 9.80 18.85
CA THR A 287 4.68 9.15 20.00
C THR A 287 3.70 8.76 21.10
N HIS A 288 2.44 9.16 21.02
CA HIS A 288 1.43 9.06 22.08
C HIS A 288 1.80 9.82 23.37
N ASP A 289 2.77 10.75 23.25
CA ASP A 289 3.21 11.61 24.34
C ASP A 289 3.32 13.06 23.83
N ILE A 290 2.75 14.01 24.56
CA ILE A 290 2.80 15.43 24.18
C ILE A 290 4.25 15.98 24.23
N ASN A 291 5.09 15.42 25.08
CA ASN A 291 6.49 15.78 25.21
C ASN A 291 7.40 14.91 24.34
N GLY A 292 6.83 13.97 23.58
CA GLY A 292 7.60 13.10 22.68
C GLY A 292 8.34 13.93 21.63
N CYS A 293 9.64 13.64 21.46
CA CYS A 293 10.46 14.33 20.47
C CYS A 293 10.19 13.79 19.07
N VAL A 294 9.84 14.67 18.14
CA VAL A 294 9.73 14.36 16.72
C VAL A 294 10.79 15.18 15.98
N PRO A 295 11.84 14.54 15.42
CA PRO A 295 12.89 15.27 14.73
C PRO A 295 12.41 15.83 13.39
N GLY A 296 12.84 17.05 13.05
CA GLY A 296 12.67 17.66 11.75
C GLY A 296 13.75 17.25 10.74
N ILE A 297 13.63 17.72 9.52
CA ILE A 297 14.57 17.41 8.43
C ILE A 297 15.99 17.85 8.81
N GLU A 298 16.17 19.10 9.28
CA GLU A 298 17.47 19.62 9.69
C GLU A 298 18.08 18.81 10.85
N ASP A 299 17.26 18.40 11.82
CA ASP A 299 17.74 17.61 12.96
C ASP A 299 18.27 16.26 12.51
N ILE A 300 17.55 15.59 11.60
CA ILE A 300 17.95 14.26 11.07
C ILE A 300 19.25 14.38 10.24
N LEU A 301 19.42 15.47 9.50
CA LEU A 301 20.64 15.70 8.71
C LEU A 301 21.86 16.04 9.60
N ASN A 302 21.65 16.85 10.63
CA ASN A 302 22.74 17.32 11.49
C ASN A 302 23.06 16.36 12.67
N GLY A 303 22.21 15.35 12.91
CA GLY A 303 22.24 14.52 14.11
C GLY A 303 21.48 15.18 15.27
N TYR A 304 20.82 14.35 16.08
CA TYR A 304 20.01 14.81 17.22
C TYR A 304 20.06 13.80 18.37
N THR A 305 19.64 14.25 19.54
CA THR A 305 19.44 13.38 20.70
C THR A 305 17.95 13.43 21.07
N ASP A 306 17.34 12.26 21.24
CA ASP A 306 15.94 12.17 21.62
C ASP A 306 15.72 12.42 23.12
N HIS A 307 14.46 12.48 23.55
CA HIS A 307 14.07 12.69 24.96
C HIS A 307 14.52 11.57 25.91
N ASN A 308 14.91 10.39 25.40
CA ASN A 308 15.46 9.30 26.18
C ASN A 308 17.00 9.38 26.29
N GLY A 309 17.61 10.41 25.71
CA GLY A 309 19.06 10.58 25.71
C GLY A 309 19.78 9.72 24.67
N ILE A 310 19.06 9.13 23.71
CA ILE A 310 19.65 8.36 22.61
C ILE A 310 20.10 9.34 21.52
N SER A 311 21.40 9.30 21.21
CA SER A 311 21.99 10.14 20.16
C SER A 311 21.97 9.43 18.80
N TYR A 312 21.49 10.12 17.80
CA TYR A 312 21.44 9.67 16.40
C TYR A 312 22.50 10.42 15.58
N PRO A 313 23.39 9.69 14.88
CA PRO A 313 24.47 10.32 14.11
C PRO A 313 23.94 11.16 12.95
N SER A 314 24.72 12.18 12.55
CA SER A 314 24.41 13.02 11.38
C SER A 314 24.43 12.22 10.08
N ALA A 315 23.85 12.81 9.04
CA ALA A 315 23.88 12.24 7.69
C ALA A 315 25.30 12.07 7.17
N ASP A 316 26.18 13.07 7.40
CA ASP A 316 27.59 13.01 7.02
C ASP A 316 28.32 11.86 7.70
N GLU A 317 28.08 11.64 9.00
CA GLU A 317 28.68 10.53 9.73
C GLU A 317 28.20 9.18 9.21
N LYS A 318 26.90 9.03 8.91
CA LYS A 318 26.33 7.81 8.31
C LYS A 318 26.94 7.53 6.93
N ILE A 319 27.07 8.58 6.10
CA ILE A 319 27.68 8.48 4.78
C ILE A 319 29.17 8.09 4.87
N ALA A 320 29.93 8.69 5.81
CA ALA A 320 31.33 8.33 6.03
C ALA A 320 31.48 6.88 6.44
N LYS A 321 30.70 6.40 7.41
CA LYS A 321 30.69 4.99 7.84
C LYS A 321 30.26 4.04 6.70
N GLY A 322 29.28 4.44 5.91
CA GLY A 322 28.84 3.67 4.74
C GLY A 322 29.93 3.56 3.66
N LYS A 323 30.70 4.60 3.41
CA LYS A 323 31.85 4.54 2.51
C LYS A 323 32.94 3.62 3.02
N LEU A 324 33.22 3.65 4.33
CA LEU A 324 34.14 2.69 4.95
C LEU A 324 33.65 1.24 4.80
N ALA A 325 32.35 0.99 5.00
CA ALA A 325 31.76 -0.35 4.81
C ALA A 325 31.91 -0.83 3.36
N LEU A 326 31.66 0.02 2.37
CA LEU A 326 31.84 -0.31 0.94
C LEU A 326 33.28 -0.59 0.56
N GLU A 327 34.23 0.17 1.11
CA GLU A 327 35.66 -0.02 0.88
C GLU A 327 36.12 -1.35 1.52
N ALA A 328 35.78 -1.57 2.78
CA ALA A 328 36.06 -2.81 3.49
C ALA A 328 35.46 -4.04 2.78
N PHE A 329 34.26 -3.91 2.23
CA PHE A 329 33.64 -4.97 1.42
C PHE A 329 34.45 -5.28 0.16
N LYS A 330 34.94 -4.26 -0.57
CA LYS A 330 35.80 -4.46 -1.76
C LYS A 330 37.12 -5.14 -1.38
N GLU A 331 37.73 -4.71 -0.29
CA GLU A 331 38.96 -5.31 0.23
C GLU A 331 38.74 -6.77 0.66
N TYR A 332 37.68 -7.06 1.42
CA TYR A 332 37.31 -8.43 1.78
C TYR A 332 37.20 -9.32 0.53
N ARG A 333 36.47 -8.87 -0.48
CA ARG A 333 36.31 -9.62 -1.72
C ARG A 333 37.62 -9.83 -2.51
N THR A 334 38.55 -8.91 -2.39
CA THR A 334 39.85 -8.98 -3.05
C THR A 334 40.74 -10.01 -2.36
N TRP A 335 40.72 -10.07 -1.03
CA TRP A 335 41.64 -10.85 -0.25
C TRP A 335 41.11 -12.18 0.26
N LYS A 336 39.81 -12.44 0.21
CA LYS A 336 39.15 -13.62 0.80
C LYS A 336 39.78 -14.96 0.37
N ASP A 337 40.21 -15.07 -0.88
CA ASP A 337 40.76 -16.29 -1.46
C ASP A 337 42.31 -16.32 -1.51
N THR A 338 42.96 -15.19 -1.13
CA THR A 338 44.41 -15.04 -1.31
C THR A 338 45.16 -14.68 -0.02
N ASP A 339 44.57 -13.94 0.90
CA ASP A 339 45.18 -13.49 2.16
C ASP A 339 44.15 -13.47 3.27
N SER A 340 44.10 -14.54 4.07
CA SER A 340 43.11 -14.70 5.13
C SER A 340 43.21 -13.65 6.25
N ALA A 341 44.41 -13.12 6.51
CA ALA A 341 44.63 -12.12 7.56
C ALA A 341 44.04 -10.76 7.15
N LYS A 342 44.33 -10.32 5.91
CA LYS A 342 43.75 -9.10 5.36
C LYS A 342 42.25 -9.22 5.16
N ALA A 343 41.76 -10.38 4.73
CA ALA A 343 40.32 -10.65 4.62
C ALA A 343 39.63 -10.54 5.99
N ALA A 344 40.21 -11.07 7.06
CA ALA A 344 39.65 -10.98 8.41
C ALA A 344 39.62 -9.55 8.93
N GLU A 345 40.67 -8.75 8.68
CA GLU A 345 40.70 -7.33 9.04
C GLU A 345 39.64 -6.52 8.29
N ALA A 346 39.54 -6.67 6.97
CA ALA A 346 38.51 -6.04 6.15
C ALA A 346 37.09 -6.49 6.58
N ARG A 347 36.90 -7.76 6.90
CA ARG A 347 35.62 -8.28 7.41
C ARG A 347 35.23 -7.61 8.73
N LYS A 348 36.15 -7.42 9.65
CA LYS A 348 35.88 -6.74 10.93
C LYS A 348 35.40 -5.31 10.70
N VAL A 349 36.08 -4.53 9.84
CA VAL A 349 35.67 -3.16 9.52
C VAL A 349 34.30 -3.13 8.84
N LEU A 350 34.00 -4.09 7.97
CA LEU A 350 32.68 -4.23 7.36
C LEU A 350 31.61 -4.50 8.40
N ASP A 351 31.82 -5.46 9.30
CA ASP A 351 30.83 -5.85 10.32
C ASP A 351 30.55 -4.71 11.32
N GLU A 352 31.56 -3.89 11.65
CA GLU A 352 31.39 -2.71 12.49
C GLU A 352 30.58 -1.58 11.84
N ASN A 353 30.48 -1.55 10.51
CA ASN A 353 29.83 -0.47 9.75
C ASN A 353 28.71 -0.95 8.82
N VAL A 354 28.32 -2.22 8.89
CA VAL A 354 27.35 -2.83 7.96
C VAL A 354 25.97 -2.18 8.01
N ASP A 355 25.55 -1.67 9.16
CA ASP A 355 24.28 -0.95 9.33
C ASP A 355 24.20 0.33 8.50
N TYR A 356 25.36 0.87 8.10
CA TYR A 356 25.47 2.07 7.26
C TYR A 356 25.82 1.75 5.81
N PHE A 357 25.88 0.47 5.42
CA PHE A 357 26.32 0.04 4.09
C PHE A 357 25.60 0.78 2.95
N GLY A 358 24.29 0.92 3.04
CA GLY A 358 23.49 1.63 2.03
C GLY A 358 23.83 3.11 1.91
N TYR A 359 24.24 3.77 2.99
CA TYR A 359 24.63 5.18 2.98
C TYR A 359 25.93 5.42 2.19
N GLY A 360 26.75 4.39 2.00
CA GLY A 360 27.96 4.49 1.20
C GLY A 360 27.74 4.82 -0.28
N TYR A 361 26.54 4.60 -0.76
CA TYR A 361 26.12 4.99 -2.12
C TYR A 361 25.61 6.43 -2.19
N ILE A 362 25.39 7.11 -1.08
CA ILE A 362 24.86 8.49 -1.03
C ILE A 362 26.01 9.47 -1.17
N ASP A 363 25.84 10.47 -2.04
CA ASP A 363 26.89 11.44 -2.34
C ASP A 363 26.81 12.66 -1.41
N SER A 364 25.61 13.11 -1.06
CA SER A 364 25.40 14.25 -0.15
C SER A 364 24.20 14.02 0.79
N PRO A 365 24.18 14.68 1.97
CA PRO A 365 23.07 14.61 2.92
C PRO A 365 21.69 14.95 2.32
N GLU A 366 21.65 15.89 1.38
CA GLU A 366 20.41 16.37 0.75
C GLU A 366 19.72 15.29 -0.06
N GLU A 367 20.46 14.28 -0.57
CA GLU A 367 19.86 13.14 -1.27
C GLU A 367 18.95 12.29 -0.35
N LEU A 368 19.12 12.37 0.97
CA LEU A 368 18.30 11.65 1.94
C LEU A 368 16.92 12.28 2.14
N VAL A 369 16.70 13.49 1.63
CA VAL A 369 15.43 14.21 1.76
C VAL A 369 14.51 13.86 0.58
N PRO A 370 13.34 13.27 0.84
CA PRO A 370 12.38 12.96 -0.21
C PRO A 370 11.73 14.24 -0.76
N ASN A 371 10.89 14.10 -1.79
CA ASN A 371 10.13 15.24 -2.32
C ASN A 371 9.08 15.71 -1.30
N VAL A 372 9.50 16.63 -0.43
CA VAL A 372 8.67 17.13 0.69
C VAL A 372 7.31 17.68 0.22
N PRO A 373 7.22 18.60 -0.78
CA PRO A 373 5.93 19.11 -1.22
C PRO A 373 4.96 18.02 -1.66
N LEU A 374 5.44 17.02 -2.41
CA LEU A 374 4.60 15.93 -2.90
C LEU A 374 4.10 15.05 -1.75
N VAL A 375 4.98 14.68 -0.81
CA VAL A 375 4.63 13.84 0.34
C VAL A 375 3.67 14.58 1.28
N TYR A 376 3.94 15.85 1.58
CA TYR A 376 3.12 16.71 2.43
C TYR A 376 1.67 16.83 1.93
N TRP A 377 1.49 17.24 0.67
CA TRP A 377 0.16 17.44 0.11
C TRP A 377 -0.59 16.12 -0.09
N SER A 378 0.12 15.04 -0.45
CA SER A 378 -0.49 13.71 -0.56
C SER A 378 -0.99 13.21 0.78
N PHE A 379 -0.27 13.45 1.88
CA PHE A 379 -0.71 13.08 3.22
C PHE A 379 -2.00 13.83 3.62
N ARG A 380 -2.04 15.16 3.43
CA ARG A 380 -3.25 15.97 3.72
C ARG A 380 -4.43 15.54 2.87
N LEU A 381 -4.21 15.26 1.60
CA LEU A 381 -5.26 14.80 0.70
C LEU A 381 -5.83 13.45 1.14
N MET A 382 -4.95 12.49 1.48
CA MET A 382 -5.35 11.17 1.98
C MET A 382 -6.22 11.28 3.24
N VAL A 383 -5.74 12.00 4.24
CA VAL A 383 -6.44 12.15 5.53
C VAL A 383 -7.75 12.93 5.36
N GLY A 384 -7.71 14.06 4.65
CA GLY A 384 -8.87 14.91 4.41
C GLY A 384 -9.99 14.17 3.65
N LEU A 385 -9.64 13.44 2.58
CA LEU A 385 -10.61 12.62 1.86
C LEU A 385 -11.10 11.45 2.72
N GLY A 386 -10.24 10.80 3.50
CA GLY A 386 -10.65 9.72 4.42
C GLY A 386 -11.72 10.18 5.40
N CYS A 387 -11.52 11.33 6.06
CA CYS A 387 -12.50 11.94 6.97
C CYS A 387 -13.80 12.33 6.25
N PHE A 388 -13.70 12.94 5.08
CA PHE A 388 -14.86 13.30 4.25
C PHE A 388 -15.68 12.06 3.86
N LEU A 389 -15.03 10.99 3.40
CA LEU A 389 -15.71 9.76 2.98
C LEU A 389 -16.36 9.03 4.14
N LEU A 390 -15.76 9.04 5.33
CA LEU A 390 -16.40 8.51 6.54
C LEU A 390 -17.67 9.31 6.88
N ALA A 391 -17.57 10.64 6.92
CA ALA A 391 -18.71 11.50 7.18
C ALA A 391 -19.83 11.29 6.15
N LEU A 392 -19.48 11.14 4.87
CA LEU A 392 -20.42 10.83 3.81
C LEU A 392 -21.14 9.50 4.04
N MET A 393 -20.42 8.43 4.36
CA MET A 393 -21.02 7.11 4.62
C MET A 393 -21.97 7.13 5.82
N VAL A 394 -21.57 7.79 6.91
CA VAL A 394 -22.43 7.97 8.10
C VAL A 394 -23.69 8.74 7.74
N PHE A 395 -23.56 9.84 6.99
CA PHE A 395 -24.69 10.68 6.63
C PHE A 395 -25.63 9.98 5.62
N VAL A 396 -25.10 9.25 4.65
CA VAL A 396 -25.89 8.45 3.70
C VAL A 396 -26.66 7.34 4.43
N LEU A 397 -26.02 6.63 5.36
CA LEU A 397 -26.67 5.60 6.17
C LEU A 397 -27.76 6.17 7.06
N TRP A 398 -27.50 7.33 7.70
CA TRP A 398 -28.50 8.04 8.48
C TRP A 398 -29.71 8.49 7.65
N ALA A 399 -29.46 9.05 6.45
CA ALA A 399 -30.52 9.50 5.55
C ALA A 399 -31.34 8.32 4.99
N GLU A 400 -30.70 7.17 4.73
CA GLU A 400 -31.36 5.93 4.35
C GLU A 400 -32.25 5.42 5.49
N TRP A 401 -31.72 5.33 6.71
CA TRP A 401 -32.46 4.88 7.88
C TRP A 401 -33.69 5.77 8.20
N LYS A 402 -33.59 7.07 7.97
CA LYS A 402 -34.72 8.01 8.11
C LYS A 402 -35.69 8.02 6.91
N GLY A 403 -35.44 7.20 5.88
CA GLY A 403 -36.25 7.16 4.65
C GLY A 403 -36.15 8.42 3.79
N LYS A 404 -35.18 9.31 4.06
CA LYS A 404 -35.01 10.60 3.36
C LYS A 404 -34.09 10.54 2.15
N LEU A 405 -33.27 9.50 2.01
CA LEU A 405 -32.23 9.42 0.98
C LEU A 405 -32.79 9.55 -0.43
N THR A 406 -33.98 8.99 -0.72
CA THR A 406 -34.61 9.06 -2.03
C THR A 406 -35.02 10.49 -2.45
N SER A 407 -35.25 11.38 -1.50
CA SER A 407 -35.59 12.79 -1.73
C SER A 407 -34.36 13.71 -1.77
N MET A 408 -33.23 13.28 -1.20
CA MET A 408 -32.00 14.08 -1.09
C MET A 408 -31.11 13.94 -2.32
N ARG A 409 -31.54 14.49 -3.46
CA ARG A 409 -30.83 14.36 -4.74
C ARG A 409 -29.39 14.89 -4.70
N TRP A 410 -29.13 15.95 -3.97
CA TRP A 410 -27.78 16.50 -3.80
C TRP A 410 -26.83 15.46 -3.18
N LEU A 411 -27.28 14.74 -2.16
CA LEU A 411 -26.49 13.71 -1.46
C LEU A 411 -26.20 12.53 -2.40
N GLN A 412 -27.17 12.14 -3.23
CA GLN A 412 -26.98 11.10 -4.25
C GLN A 412 -25.92 11.52 -5.28
N TRP A 413 -25.87 12.79 -5.68
CA TRP A 413 -24.83 13.32 -6.56
C TRP A 413 -23.46 13.34 -5.88
N VAL A 414 -23.38 13.80 -4.63
CA VAL A 414 -22.13 13.77 -3.85
C VAL A 414 -21.62 12.32 -3.72
N ALA A 415 -22.48 11.37 -3.38
CA ALA A 415 -22.14 9.97 -3.27
C ALA A 415 -21.64 9.37 -4.61
N LEU A 416 -22.28 9.70 -5.72
CA LEU A 416 -21.84 9.26 -7.05
C LEU A 416 -20.43 9.79 -7.39
N TRP A 417 -20.20 11.09 -7.19
CA TRP A 417 -18.93 11.72 -7.51
C TRP A 417 -17.82 11.44 -6.46
N SER A 418 -18.15 10.76 -5.38
CA SER A 418 -17.14 10.29 -4.41
C SER A 418 -16.40 9.03 -4.87
N ILE A 419 -16.88 8.34 -5.92
CA ILE A 419 -16.18 7.17 -6.48
C ILE A 419 -14.72 7.53 -6.87
N PRO A 420 -14.43 8.54 -7.71
CA PRO A 420 -13.04 8.88 -8.01
C PRO A 420 -12.26 9.39 -6.80
N LEU A 421 -12.91 9.99 -5.80
CA LEU A 421 -12.23 10.54 -4.63
C LEU A 421 -11.64 9.46 -3.72
N VAL A 422 -12.29 8.30 -3.59
CA VAL A 422 -11.75 7.21 -2.79
C VAL A 422 -10.49 6.60 -3.42
N TYR A 423 -10.44 6.50 -4.75
CA TYR A 423 -9.23 6.08 -5.46
C TYR A 423 -8.10 7.10 -5.31
N LEU A 424 -8.43 8.39 -5.41
CA LEU A 424 -7.47 9.46 -5.20
C LEU A 424 -6.86 9.41 -3.78
N ALA A 425 -7.68 9.15 -2.75
CA ALA A 425 -7.19 8.97 -1.40
C ALA A 425 -6.22 7.79 -1.27
N GLY A 426 -6.55 6.64 -1.90
CA GLY A 426 -5.67 5.46 -1.92
C GLY A 426 -4.35 5.71 -2.64
N GLN A 427 -4.36 6.37 -3.80
CA GLN A 427 -3.14 6.74 -4.53
C GLN A 427 -2.28 7.73 -3.73
N ALA A 428 -2.90 8.72 -3.09
CA ALA A 428 -2.20 9.66 -2.22
C ALA A 428 -1.50 8.94 -1.05
N GLY A 429 -2.13 7.94 -0.46
CA GLY A 429 -1.53 7.10 0.59
C GLY A 429 -0.28 6.36 0.11
N TRP A 430 -0.29 5.78 -1.11
CA TRP A 430 0.89 5.13 -1.67
C TRP A 430 1.99 6.13 -2.02
N ILE A 431 1.67 7.33 -2.49
CA ILE A 431 2.68 8.39 -2.69
C ILE A 431 3.37 8.70 -1.36
N VAL A 432 2.64 8.88 -0.27
CA VAL A 432 3.24 9.08 1.07
C VAL A 432 4.15 7.92 1.46
N ALA A 433 3.69 6.69 1.28
CA ALA A 433 4.42 5.50 1.68
C ALA A 433 5.73 5.31 0.90
N GLU A 434 5.69 5.49 -0.44
CA GLU A 434 6.78 5.10 -1.33
C GLU A 434 7.67 6.28 -1.75
N VAL A 435 7.10 7.46 -2.02
CA VAL A 435 7.90 8.67 -2.29
C VAL A 435 8.54 9.18 -0.99
N GLY A 436 7.81 9.10 0.13
CA GLY A 436 8.35 9.44 1.45
C GLY A 436 9.50 8.54 1.92
N ARG A 437 9.68 7.36 1.32
CA ARG A 437 10.81 6.47 1.59
C ARG A 437 12.07 6.79 0.77
N GLN A 438 11.95 7.55 -0.31
CA GLN A 438 13.11 7.86 -1.14
C GLN A 438 14.21 8.57 -0.34
N PRO A 439 15.50 8.33 -0.68
CA PRO A 439 16.01 7.59 -1.85
C PRO A 439 16.05 6.06 -1.70
N TRP A 440 15.45 5.50 -0.68
CA TRP A 440 15.57 4.08 -0.33
C TRP A 440 14.59 3.19 -1.09
N VAL A 441 15.07 2.06 -1.59
CA VAL A 441 14.26 0.88 -1.91
C VAL A 441 14.08 0.05 -0.65
N ILE A 442 15.16 -0.17 0.11
CA ILE A 442 15.12 -0.77 1.45
C ILE A 442 15.72 0.25 2.41
N GLN A 443 14.95 0.63 3.41
CA GLN A 443 15.30 1.70 4.34
C GLN A 443 16.70 1.52 4.94
N GLY A 444 17.59 2.46 4.69
CA GLY A 444 18.97 2.49 5.19
C GLY A 444 19.94 1.49 4.54
N LEU A 445 19.45 0.49 3.80
CA LEU A 445 20.26 -0.62 3.28
C LEU A 445 20.52 -0.53 1.77
N LEU A 446 19.50 -0.23 0.98
CA LEU A 446 19.62 -0.23 -0.49
C LEU A 446 18.96 1.01 -1.08
N PRO A 447 19.74 1.96 -1.58
CA PRO A 447 19.19 3.11 -2.31
C PRO A 447 18.74 2.72 -3.71
N THR A 448 17.81 3.50 -4.27
CA THR A 448 17.20 3.26 -5.57
C THR A 448 18.23 3.14 -6.69
N LYS A 449 19.29 3.95 -6.66
CA LYS A 449 20.34 3.94 -7.69
C LYS A 449 21.16 2.64 -7.73
N ALA A 450 21.25 1.90 -6.62
CA ALA A 450 21.91 0.61 -6.56
C ALA A 450 20.98 -0.58 -6.86
N ALA A 451 19.67 -0.37 -6.81
CA ALA A 451 18.64 -1.41 -6.93
C ALA A 451 18.24 -1.74 -8.37
N VAL A 452 18.40 -0.78 -9.31
CA VAL A 452 17.98 -0.94 -10.71
C VAL A 452 18.82 -1.93 -11.48
N SER A 453 18.22 -2.60 -12.47
CA SER A 453 18.89 -3.52 -13.38
C SER A 453 19.84 -2.81 -14.33
N SER A 454 20.87 -3.51 -14.78
CA SER A 454 21.80 -3.03 -15.82
C SER A 454 21.17 -3.18 -17.21
N VAL A 455 20.14 -2.40 -17.52
CA VAL A 455 19.43 -2.39 -18.80
C VAL A 455 19.57 -1.03 -19.48
N SER A 456 19.30 -0.94 -20.78
CA SER A 456 19.36 0.34 -21.48
C SER A 456 18.14 1.22 -21.15
N VAL A 457 18.36 2.54 -21.07
CA VAL A 457 17.28 3.53 -20.87
C VAL A 457 16.18 3.37 -21.93
N GLY A 458 16.58 3.16 -23.20
CA GLY A 458 15.62 2.96 -24.30
C GLY A 458 14.74 1.73 -24.14
N ALA A 459 15.24 0.65 -23.54
CA ALA A 459 14.44 -0.55 -23.25
C ALA A 459 13.36 -0.23 -22.21
N VAL A 460 13.72 0.47 -21.11
CA VAL A 460 12.77 0.86 -20.06
C VAL A 460 11.74 1.85 -20.60
N GLN A 461 12.15 2.84 -21.40
CA GLN A 461 11.22 3.77 -22.06
C GLN A 461 10.22 3.04 -22.96
N THR A 462 10.69 2.06 -23.74
CA THR A 462 9.82 1.29 -24.63
C THR A 462 8.78 0.50 -23.83
N THR A 463 9.18 -0.19 -22.77
CA THR A 463 8.24 -0.93 -21.90
C THR A 463 7.32 0.00 -21.13
N PHE A 464 7.81 1.16 -20.67
CA PHE A 464 6.97 2.16 -20.03
C PHE A 464 5.82 2.62 -20.93
N PHE A 465 6.08 3.06 -22.16
CA PHE A 465 5.05 3.50 -23.07
C PHE A 465 4.11 2.35 -23.50
N LEU A 466 4.65 1.15 -23.66
CA LEU A 466 3.83 -0.04 -23.92
C LEU A 466 2.85 -0.29 -22.78
N PHE A 467 3.29 -0.21 -21.53
CA PHE A 467 2.42 -0.39 -20.35
C PHE A 467 1.42 0.74 -20.18
N VAL A 468 1.78 2.00 -20.47
CA VAL A 468 0.80 3.10 -20.53
C VAL A 468 -0.37 2.76 -21.47
N VAL A 469 -0.04 2.26 -22.67
CA VAL A 469 -1.07 1.90 -23.65
C VAL A 469 -1.90 0.70 -23.18
N ILE A 470 -1.25 -0.39 -22.78
CA ILE A 470 -1.93 -1.63 -22.36
C ILE A 470 -2.84 -1.38 -21.15
N PHE A 471 -2.34 -0.74 -20.09
CA PHE A 471 -3.13 -0.50 -18.88
C PHE A 471 -4.26 0.49 -19.12
N THR A 472 -4.04 1.52 -19.95
CA THR A 472 -5.11 2.44 -20.32
C THR A 472 -6.21 1.71 -21.10
N LEU A 473 -5.86 0.80 -22.01
CA LEU A 473 -6.83 -0.03 -22.73
C LEU A 473 -7.58 -0.97 -21.78
N PHE A 474 -6.89 -1.61 -20.81
CA PHE A 474 -7.55 -2.46 -19.82
C PHE A 474 -8.54 -1.66 -18.97
N LEU A 475 -8.12 -0.51 -18.45
CA LEU A 475 -8.99 0.36 -17.65
C LEU A 475 -10.19 0.86 -18.47
N ALA A 476 -9.97 1.29 -19.71
CA ALA A 476 -11.06 1.73 -20.61
C ALA A 476 -12.04 0.60 -20.92
N ALA A 477 -11.53 -0.61 -21.19
CA ALA A 477 -12.36 -1.80 -21.42
C ALA A 477 -13.16 -2.16 -20.17
N GLU A 478 -12.54 -2.19 -19.00
CA GLU A 478 -13.21 -2.46 -17.73
C GLU A 478 -14.33 -1.47 -17.45
N ILE A 479 -14.02 -0.16 -17.49
CA ILE A 479 -15.02 0.90 -17.29
C ILE A 479 -16.19 0.73 -18.25
N ARG A 480 -15.92 0.45 -19.53
CA ARG A 480 -16.96 0.24 -20.54
C ARG A 480 -17.85 -0.97 -20.22
N ILE A 481 -17.23 -2.09 -19.82
CA ILE A 481 -17.95 -3.33 -19.49
C ILE A 481 -18.76 -3.13 -18.19
N MET A 482 -18.17 -2.52 -17.16
CA MET A 482 -18.86 -2.20 -15.91
C MET A 482 -20.04 -1.25 -16.14
N LEU A 483 -19.85 -0.16 -16.87
CA LEU A 483 -20.93 0.77 -17.20
C LEU A 483 -22.07 0.09 -17.98
N LYS A 484 -21.76 -0.85 -18.89
CA LYS A 484 -22.78 -1.64 -19.58
C LYS A 484 -23.55 -2.51 -18.57
N ALA A 485 -22.85 -3.24 -17.69
CA ALA A 485 -23.48 -4.08 -16.67
C ALA A 485 -24.34 -3.27 -15.68
N ILE A 486 -23.88 -2.09 -15.28
CA ILE A 486 -24.64 -1.17 -14.41
C ILE A 486 -25.89 -0.65 -15.13
N LYS A 487 -25.81 -0.29 -16.43
CA LYS A 487 -26.96 0.17 -17.22
C LYS A 487 -28.00 -0.94 -17.44
N GLU A 488 -27.57 -2.18 -17.65
CA GLU A 488 -28.45 -3.36 -17.73
C GLU A 488 -29.22 -3.54 -16.42
N GLY A 489 -28.56 -3.40 -15.30
CA GLY A 489 -29.12 -3.51 -13.95
C GLY A 489 -29.21 -4.93 -13.42
N PRO A 490 -29.62 -5.08 -12.13
CA PRO A 490 -29.87 -6.39 -11.54
C PRO A 490 -31.14 -7.03 -12.14
N LYS A 491 -31.18 -8.36 -12.19
CA LYS A 491 -32.34 -9.14 -12.61
C LYS A 491 -33.15 -9.52 -11.38
N ILE A 492 -33.86 -8.55 -10.77
CA ILE A 492 -34.64 -8.69 -9.52
C ILE A 492 -36.12 -8.76 -9.87
#